data_18d399f7fbaa41a60c1e8cd5bed91ef8
#
_entry.id   18d399f7fbaa41a60c1e8cd5bed91ef8
#
_cell.length_a   1.000
_cell.length_b   1.000
_cell.length_c   1.000
_cell.angle_alpha   90.00
_cell.angle_beta   90.00
_cell.angle_gamma   90.00
#
_symmetry.space_group_name_H-M   'P 1'
#
loop_
_entity.id
_entity.type
_entity.pdbx_description
1 polymer ?
#
loop_
_entity_poly.entity_id
_entity_poly.type
_entity_poly.pdbx_seq_one_letter_code
_entity_poly.pdbx_strand_id
1 'polypeptide(L)'
;GSSLVCYLLGISNVDPIKYNIKFERFLNKYRNNLPDIDLDFPHFLRDEVFLKLQLTWPNQVARISNHVNWHDKSSLREAIRRVGIKKKIPKEDITNFVKKLSLEERCKITSIQNELNDTFRHYSLHCGGIVFFHNGIPDELLYNKNERKTISQIIYNKDDIAKHENFKIDILSSRAVSQLVSICGNNIDFSDCKYDEKTYKLFSSGDNIGITLGESPLIRKAFLKIKPKSISDLAICLA
;
A
#
# COMPACT_ATOMS: atom_id res chain seq x y z
N GLY A 1 -12.12 10.78 -3.88
CA GLY A 1 -11.99 12.11 -4.46
C GLY A 1 -13.23 12.62 -5.20
N SER A 2 -14.13 11.79 -5.75
CA SER A 2 -15.29 12.28 -6.52
C SER A 2 -16.59 12.35 -5.71
N SER A 3 -16.56 12.04 -4.43
CA SER A 3 -17.75 12.11 -3.56
C SER A 3 -17.96 13.54 -3.06
N LEU A 4 -19.09 14.13 -3.42
CA LEU A 4 -19.50 15.44 -2.91
C LEU A 4 -19.70 15.41 -1.39
N VAL A 5 -20.22 14.29 -0.86
CA VAL A 5 -20.41 14.11 0.60
C VAL A 5 -19.07 14.14 1.32
N CYS A 6 -18.04 13.43 0.82
CA CYS A 6 -16.71 13.48 1.40
C CYS A 6 -16.10 14.88 1.37
N TYR A 7 -16.34 15.65 0.31
CA TYR A 7 -15.90 17.04 0.21
C TYR A 7 -16.60 17.92 1.24
N LEU A 8 -17.94 17.85 1.33
CA LEU A 8 -18.73 18.64 2.27
C LEU A 8 -18.43 18.32 3.75
N LEU A 9 -18.05 17.07 4.04
CA LEU A 9 -17.62 16.64 5.37
C LEU A 9 -16.14 16.97 5.68
N GLY A 10 -15.40 17.58 4.76
CA GLY A 10 -13.98 17.89 4.93
C GLY A 10 -13.05 16.66 4.90
N ILE A 11 -13.54 15.50 4.45
CA ILE A 11 -12.74 14.26 4.29
C ILE A 11 -11.85 14.36 3.04
N SER A 12 -12.32 15.03 1.99
CA SER A 12 -11.59 15.27 0.75
C SER A 12 -11.45 16.78 0.51
N ASN A 13 -10.27 17.21 0.08
CA ASN A 13 -10.00 18.62 -0.27
C ASN A 13 -10.30 18.93 -1.75
N VAL A 14 -10.81 17.96 -2.50
CA VAL A 14 -11.09 18.11 -3.92
C VAL A 14 -12.59 18.31 -4.14
N ASP A 15 -12.97 19.49 -4.63
CA ASP A 15 -14.36 19.78 -5.03
C ASP A 15 -14.70 19.06 -6.34
N PRO A 16 -15.55 18.02 -6.31
CA PRO A 16 -15.85 17.25 -7.50
C PRO A 16 -16.68 18.04 -8.54
N ILE A 17 -17.42 19.06 -8.14
CA ILE A 17 -18.20 19.90 -9.04
C ILE A 17 -17.26 20.85 -9.77
N LYS A 18 -16.41 21.57 -9.04
CA LYS A 18 -15.42 22.51 -9.60
C LYS A 18 -14.52 21.86 -10.65
N TYR A 19 -14.10 20.63 -10.41
CA TYR A 19 -13.19 19.90 -11.31
C TYR A 19 -13.91 18.94 -12.27
N ASN A 20 -15.25 18.94 -12.29
CA ASN A 20 -16.08 18.07 -13.15
C ASN A 20 -15.68 16.58 -13.07
N ILE A 21 -15.46 16.08 -11.84
CA ILE A 21 -15.04 14.71 -11.58
C ILE A 21 -16.28 13.81 -11.63
N LYS A 22 -16.26 12.79 -12.49
CA LYS A 22 -17.37 11.85 -12.63
C LYS A 22 -17.46 10.92 -11.43
N PHE A 23 -18.65 10.81 -10.85
CA PHE A 23 -18.94 9.97 -9.69
C PHE A 23 -18.96 8.47 -10.03
N GLU A 24 -19.33 8.10 -11.24
CA GLU A 24 -19.47 6.72 -11.73
C GLU A 24 -18.17 5.90 -11.67
N ARG A 25 -17.03 6.57 -11.56
CA ARG A 25 -15.73 5.89 -11.36
C ARG A 25 -15.69 5.09 -10.07
N PHE A 26 -16.41 5.50 -9.03
CA PHE A 26 -16.39 4.90 -7.68
C PHE A 26 -17.59 4.00 -7.44
N LEU A 27 -18.78 4.45 -7.81
CA LEU A 27 -20.03 3.72 -7.63
C LEU A 27 -20.77 3.67 -8.95
N ASN A 28 -21.01 2.48 -9.43
CA ASN A 28 -21.85 2.22 -10.58
C ASN A 28 -22.63 0.92 -10.36
N LYS A 29 -23.71 0.73 -11.14
CA LYS A 29 -24.61 -0.43 -11.02
C LYS A 29 -23.95 -1.82 -11.22
N TYR A 30 -22.74 -1.85 -11.75
CA TYR A 30 -22.00 -3.09 -12.02
C TYR A 30 -20.96 -3.40 -10.92
N ARG A 31 -20.76 -2.50 -9.97
CA ARG A 31 -19.80 -2.71 -8.89
C ARG A 31 -20.51 -3.24 -7.65
N ASN A 32 -20.30 -4.51 -7.35
CA ASN A 32 -20.88 -5.19 -6.18
C ASN A 32 -20.03 -5.09 -4.93
N ASN A 33 -18.77 -4.65 -5.03
CA ASN A 33 -17.86 -4.57 -3.90
C ASN A 33 -17.97 -3.22 -3.19
N LEU A 34 -17.83 -3.22 -1.87
CA LEU A 34 -17.69 -2.00 -1.08
C LEU A 34 -16.49 -1.18 -1.58
N PRO A 35 -16.59 0.16 -1.57
CA PRO A 35 -15.47 1.00 -1.98
C PRO A 35 -14.31 0.89 -1.00
N ASP A 36 -13.07 0.87 -1.53
CA ASP A 36 -11.86 1.05 -0.73
C ASP A 36 -11.78 2.52 -0.28
N ILE A 37 -11.46 2.72 1.00
CA ILE A 37 -11.19 4.06 1.55
C ILE A 37 -9.71 4.11 1.92
N ASP A 38 -8.99 4.98 1.24
CA ASP A 38 -7.60 5.29 1.51
C ASP A 38 -7.52 6.62 2.27
N LEU A 39 -6.89 6.60 3.43
CA LEU A 39 -6.65 7.79 4.26
C LEU A 39 -5.16 8.07 4.34
N ASP A 40 -4.75 9.20 3.78
CA ASP A 40 -3.37 9.65 3.77
C ASP A 40 -3.02 10.45 5.03
N PHE A 41 -2.03 9.96 5.77
CA PHE A 41 -1.50 10.63 6.96
C PHE A 41 -0.01 10.96 6.81
N PRO A 42 0.49 11.99 7.50
CA PRO A 42 1.93 12.15 7.69
C PRO A 42 2.53 10.88 8.30
N HIS A 43 3.69 10.45 7.83
CA HIS A 43 4.29 9.19 8.26
C HIS A 43 4.52 9.08 9.77
N PHE A 44 4.80 10.21 10.43
CA PHE A 44 5.06 10.29 11.87
C PHE A 44 3.77 10.21 12.73
N LEU A 45 2.58 10.41 12.15
CA LEU A 45 1.31 10.30 12.87
C LEU A 45 0.63 8.93 12.72
N ARG A 46 1.08 8.09 11.81
CA ARG A 46 0.39 6.83 11.49
C ARG A 46 0.21 5.90 12.70
N ASP A 47 1.26 5.75 13.49
CA ASP A 47 1.21 4.85 14.65
C ASP A 47 0.32 5.42 15.77
N GLU A 48 0.27 6.74 15.90
CA GLU A 48 -0.67 7.43 16.81
C GLU A 48 -2.12 7.22 16.37
N VAL A 49 -2.40 7.30 15.06
CA VAL A 49 -3.73 7.00 14.51
C VAL A 49 -4.15 5.58 14.85
N PHE A 50 -3.27 4.59 14.68
CA PHE A 50 -3.58 3.21 15.06
C PHE A 50 -3.86 3.06 16.55
N LEU A 51 -3.07 3.71 17.39
CA LEU A 51 -3.30 3.70 18.84
C LEU A 51 -4.67 4.32 19.20
N LYS A 52 -4.99 5.46 18.61
CA LYS A 52 -6.27 6.14 18.83
C LYS A 52 -7.47 5.29 18.39
N LEU A 53 -7.36 4.62 17.25
CA LEU A 53 -8.40 3.71 16.76
C LEU A 53 -8.65 2.56 17.75
N GLN A 54 -7.57 1.94 18.27
CA GLN A 54 -7.70 0.88 19.26
C GLN A 54 -8.31 1.35 20.57
N LEU A 55 -7.94 2.54 21.04
CA LEU A 55 -8.48 3.12 22.28
C LEU A 55 -9.95 3.51 22.12
N THR A 56 -10.36 3.97 20.94
CA THR A 56 -11.74 4.39 20.67
C THR A 56 -12.67 3.20 20.47
N TRP A 57 -12.19 2.14 19.80
CA TRP A 57 -12.95 0.93 19.49
C TRP A 57 -12.21 -0.34 19.93
N PRO A 58 -12.04 -0.57 21.24
CA PRO A 58 -11.35 -1.73 21.74
C PRO A 58 -12.07 -3.01 21.29
N ASN A 59 -11.30 -4.01 20.86
CA ASN A 59 -11.79 -5.29 20.35
C ASN A 59 -12.68 -5.24 19.08
N GLN A 60 -12.82 -4.08 18.45
CA GLN A 60 -13.61 -3.94 17.22
C GLN A 60 -12.76 -3.61 16.01
N VAL A 61 -11.50 -3.17 16.19
CA VAL A 61 -10.60 -2.80 15.12
C VAL A 61 -9.45 -3.79 15.03
N ALA A 62 -9.22 -4.34 13.84
CA ALA A 62 -8.11 -5.24 13.58
C ALA A 62 -7.33 -4.83 12.34
N ARG A 63 -6.03 -5.16 12.32
CA ARG A 63 -5.18 -5.07 11.13
C ARG A 63 -5.30 -6.35 10.31
N ILE A 64 -5.44 -6.21 9.00
CA ILE A 64 -5.50 -7.34 8.08
C ILE A 64 -4.11 -7.90 7.79
N SER A 65 -4.06 -9.14 7.35
CA SER A 65 -2.85 -9.83 6.92
C SER A 65 -2.68 -9.82 5.40
N ASN A 66 -1.44 -10.01 4.95
CA ASN A 66 -1.17 -10.51 3.62
C ASN A 66 -0.83 -12.01 3.74
N HIS A 67 -1.38 -12.82 2.85
CA HIS A 67 -0.98 -14.21 2.72
C HIS A 67 0.28 -14.27 1.86
N VAL A 68 1.39 -14.62 2.48
CA VAL A 68 2.67 -14.75 1.79
C VAL A 68 2.84 -16.21 1.39
N ASN A 69 2.98 -16.46 0.10
CA ASN A 69 3.26 -17.77 -0.45
C ASN A 69 4.75 -17.95 -0.76
N TRP A 70 5.14 -19.20 -0.91
CA TRP A 70 6.46 -19.52 -1.44
C TRP A 70 6.50 -19.26 -2.94
N HIS A 71 7.48 -18.50 -3.42
CA HIS A 71 7.69 -18.24 -4.84
C HIS A 71 9.17 -18.34 -5.22
N ASP A 72 9.46 -18.86 -6.40
CA ASP A 72 10.79 -18.86 -7.06
C ASP A 72 11.99 -18.93 -6.10
N LYS A 73 12.64 -17.80 -5.87
CA LYS A 73 13.86 -17.73 -5.05
C LYS A 73 13.61 -18.11 -3.59
N SER A 74 12.42 -17.88 -3.06
CA SER A 74 12.11 -18.20 -1.66
C SER A 74 11.88 -19.70 -1.46
N SER A 75 11.14 -20.34 -2.37
CA SER A 75 10.96 -21.79 -2.38
C SER A 75 12.26 -22.53 -2.65
N LEU A 76 13.08 -22.03 -3.59
CA LEU A 76 14.40 -22.59 -3.86
C LEU A 76 15.33 -22.53 -2.63
N ARG A 77 15.35 -21.42 -1.89
CA ARG A 77 16.16 -21.31 -0.65
C ARG A 77 15.69 -22.28 0.42
N GLU A 78 14.38 -22.45 0.55
CA GLU A 78 13.81 -23.37 1.51
C GLU A 78 14.08 -24.83 1.11
N ALA A 79 13.97 -25.17 -0.17
CA ALA A 79 14.29 -26.49 -0.70
C ALA A 79 15.76 -26.88 -0.39
N ILE A 80 16.71 -25.94 -0.62
CA ILE A 80 18.13 -26.14 -0.30
C ILE A 80 18.32 -26.43 1.20
N ARG A 81 17.61 -25.71 2.08
CA ARG A 81 17.67 -25.94 3.53
C ARG A 81 17.12 -27.30 3.93
N ARG A 82 15.99 -27.73 3.33
CA ARG A 82 15.35 -29.03 3.62
C ARG A 82 16.19 -30.21 3.15
N VAL A 83 16.96 -30.05 2.09
CA VAL A 83 17.95 -31.06 1.65
C VAL A 83 19.14 -31.16 2.62
N GLY A 84 19.29 -30.21 3.55
CA GLY A 84 20.35 -30.25 4.57
C GLY A 84 21.71 -29.74 4.12
N ILE A 85 21.77 -28.94 3.05
CA ILE A 85 23.01 -28.37 2.56
C ILE A 85 23.54 -27.33 3.55
N LYS A 86 24.64 -27.63 4.23
CA LYS A 86 25.28 -26.79 5.26
C LYS A 86 26.07 -25.60 4.70
N LYS A 87 26.26 -25.53 3.37
CA LYS A 87 26.98 -24.42 2.74
C LYS A 87 26.19 -23.13 2.83
N LYS A 88 26.88 -21.99 3.03
CA LYS A 88 26.23 -20.66 3.04
C LYS A 88 25.59 -20.38 1.68
N ILE A 89 24.27 -20.23 1.67
CA ILE A 89 23.51 -19.95 0.45
C ILE A 89 23.74 -18.48 0.07
N PRO A 90 24.25 -18.18 -1.15
CA PRO A 90 24.48 -16.81 -1.59
C PRO A 90 23.16 -16.03 -1.72
N LYS A 91 23.22 -14.72 -1.43
CA LYS A 91 22.02 -13.85 -1.54
C LYS A 91 21.61 -13.59 -2.98
N GLU A 92 22.56 -13.44 -3.89
CA GLU A 92 22.32 -12.95 -5.25
C GLU A 92 22.31 -14.08 -6.29
N ASP A 93 23.26 -14.99 -6.27
CA ASP A 93 23.42 -16.00 -7.32
C ASP A 93 23.08 -17.43 -6.87
N ILE A 94 21.87 -17.60 -6.37
CA ILE A 94 21.40 -18.90 -5.87
C ILE A 94 21.30 -19.96 -6.97
N THR A 95 20.98 -19.55 -8.21
CA THR A 95 20.82 -20.45 -9.33
C THR A 95 22.16 -21.09 -9.72
N ASN A 96 23.23 -20.31 -9.78
CA ASN A 96 24.57 -20.84 -10.06
C ASN A 96 25.12 -21.65 -8.87
N PHE A 97 24.72 -21.33 -7.65
CA PHE A 97 25.04 -22.17 -6.51
C PHE A 97 24.44 -23.58 -6.68
N VAL A 98 23.18 -23.69 -7.05
CA VAL A 98 22.51 -24.97 -7.28
C VAL A 98 23.14 -25.75 -8.43
N LYS A 99 23.54 -25.09 -9.52
CA LYS A 99 24.23 -25.74 -10.65
C LYS A 99 25.54 -26.44 -10.26
N LYS A 100 26.21 -26.00 -9.18
CA LYS A 100 27.46 -26.58 -8.68
C LYS A 100 27.26 -27.77 -7.73
N LEU A 101 26.03 -28.13 -7.40
CA LEU A 101 25.69 -29.26 -6.55
C LEU A 101 25.65 -30.56 -7.36
N SER A 102 25.66 -31.70 -6.68
CA SER A 102 25.52 -33.02 -7.32
C SER A 102 24.17 -33.15 -8.03
N LEU A 103 24.07 -34.07 -8.98
CA LEU A 103 22.81 -34.33 -9.69
C LEU A 103 21.71 -34.77 -8.71
N GLU A 104 22.03 -35.63 -7.75
CA GLU A 104 21.08 -36.09 -6.74
C GLU A 104 20.53 -34.94 -5.88
N GLU A 105 21.42 -34.05 -5.39
CA GLU A 105 21.01 -32.88 -4.61
C GLU A 105 20.12 -31.96 -5.44
N ARG A 106 20.46 -31.72 -6.71
CA ARG A 106 19.64 -30.89 -7.61
C ARG A 106 18.24 -31.47 -7.83
N CYS A 107 18.14 -32.79 -8.07
CA CYS A 107 16.85 -33.44 -8.23
C CYS A 107 15.97 -33.31 -6.97
N LYS A 108 16.55 -33.56 -5.78
CA LYS A 108 15.84 -33.39 -4.50
C LYS A 108 15.39 -31.94 -4.30
N ILE A 109 16.25 -30.95 -4.58
CA ILE A 109 15.92 -29.52 -4.48
C ILE A 109 14.77 -29.16 -5.42
N THR A 110 14.82 -29.61 -6.66
CA THR A 110 13.77 -29.32 -7.65
C THR A 110 12.42 -29.92 -7.25
N SER A 111 12.40 -31.15 -6.76
CA SER A 111 11.17 -31.80 -6.26
C SER A 111 10.55 -30.98 -5.13
N ILE A 112 11.33 -30.69 -4.08
CA ILE A 112 10.86 -29.92 -2.93
C ILE A 112 10.45 -28.49 -3.34
N GLN A 113 11.18 -27.84 -4.25
CA GLN A 113 10.83 -26.52 -4.75
C GLN A 113 9.47 -26.53 -5.45
N ASN A 114 9.21 -27.52 -6.30
CA ASN A 114 7.92 -27.64 -7.01
C ASN A 114 6.77 -27.91 -6.04
N GLU A 115 6.98 -28.70 -4.99
CA GLU A 115 6.00 -28.93 -3.95
C GLU A 115 5.68 -27.67 -3.13
N LEU A 116 6.70 -26.81 -2.92
CA LEU A 116 6.55 -25.57 -2.15
C LEU A 116 5.94 -24.41 -2.95
N ASN A 117 6.22 -24.34 -4.25
CA ASN A 117 5.79 -23.19 -5.06
C ASN A 117 4.28 -22.99 -4.93
N ASP A 118 3.93 -21.69 -4.76
CA ASP A 118 2.56 -21.18 -4.60
C ASP A 118 1.82 -21.68 -3.35
N THR A 119 2.46 -22.49 -2.50
CA THR A 119 1.88 -22.89 -1.21
C THR A 119 2.03 -21.79 -0.17
N PHE A 120 1.11 -21.77 0.80
CA PHE A 120 1.13 -20.81 1.89
C PHE A 120 2.39 -20.95 2.75
N ARG A 121 3.00 -19.81 3.07
CA ARG A 121 4.19 -19.73 3.91
C ARG A 121 3.91 -19.16 5.30
N HIS A 122 3.37 -17.95 5.36
CA HIS A 122 3.02 -17.27 6.61
C HIS A 122 2.13 -16.05 6.35
N TYR A 123 1.52 -15.55 7.41
CA TYR A 123 0.86 -14.25 7.41
C TYR A 123 1.88 -13.14 7.66
N SER A 124 1.86 -12.09 6.84
CA SER A 124 2.56 -10.84 7.14
C SER A 124 1.55 -9.74 7.42
N LEU A 125 1.95 -8.75 8.22
CA LEU A 125 1.08 -7.63 8.52
C LEU A 125 0.89 -6.74 7.28
N HIS A 126 -0.36 -6.43 6.93
CA HIS A 126 -0.64 -5.44 5.88
C HIS A 126 -0.16 -4.04 6.32
N CYS A 127 0.39 -3.25 5.40
CA CYS A 127 1.03 -1.97 5.74
C CYS A 127 0.07 -0.95 6.36
N GLY A 128 -1.19 -0.87 5.90
CA GLY A 128 -2.16 0.13 6.35
C GLY A 128 -3.57 -0.41 6.60
N GLY A 129 -3.90 -1.61 6.11
CA GLY A 129 -5.26 -2.13 6.12
C GLY A 129 -5.77 -2.41 7.52
N ILE A 130 -6.93 -1.84 7.84
CA ILE A 130 -7.73 -2.11 9.03
C ILE A 130 -9.13 -2.52 8.62
N VAL A 131 -9.79 -3.25 9.51
CA VAL A 131 -11.18 -3.65 9.37
C VAL A 131 -11.91 -3.43 10.68
N PHE A 132 -13.20 -3.08 10.59
CA PHE A 132 -14.07 -2.90 11.74
C PHE A 132 -15.04 -4.06 11.86
N PHE A 133 -15.19 -4.57 13.09
CA PHE A 133 -16.14 -5.61 13.46
C PHE A 133 -17.17 -5.04 14.40
N HIS A 134 -18.42 -4.97 13.97
CA HIS A 134 -19.50 -4.38 14.78
C HIS A 134 -19.69 -5.10 16.11
N ASN A 135 -19.60 -6.43 16.13
CA ASN A 135 -19.83 -7.28 17.28
C ASN A 135 -18.53 -7.74 18.00
N GLY A 136 -17.40 -7.09 17.70
CA GLY A 136 -16.09 -7.53 18.18
C GLY A 136 -15.39 -8.49 17.23
N ILE A 137 -14.07 -8.60 17.39
CA ILE A 137 -13.23 -9.46 16.55
C ILE A 137 -13.45 -10.92 16.97
N PRO A 138 -13.86 -11.83 16.05
CA PRO A 138 -13.94 -13.26 16.36
C PRO A 138 -12.58 -13.83 16.77
N ASP A 139 -12.55 -14.61 17.85
CA ASP A 139 -11.29 -15.16 18.40
C ASP A 139 -10.54 -16.06 17.41
N GLU A 140 -11.26 -16.78 16.56
CA GLU A 140 -10.71 -17.67 15.53
C GLU A 140 -9.96 -16.90 14.42
N LEU A 141 -10.24 -15.61 14.25
CA LEU A 141 -9.55 -14.78 13.26
C LEU A 141 -8.24 -14.18 13.79
N LEU A 142 -8.03 -14.19 15.09
CA LEU A 142 -6.85 -13.56 15.70
C LEU A 142 -5.58 -14.31 15.30
N TYR A 143 -4.64 -13.58 14.68
CA TYR A 143 -3.30 -14.05 14.39
C TYR A 143 -2.30 -13.38 15.31
N ASN A 144 -1.58 -14.19 16.09
CA ASN A 144 -0.56 -13.74 17.03
C ASN A 144 -1.08 -12.72 18.07
N LYS A 145 -1.51 -13.22 19.21
CA LYS A 145 -1.80 -12.43 20.42
C LYS A 145 -0.52 -11.82 21.03
N ASN A 146 0.37 -11.27 20.19
CA ASN A 146 1.59 -10.63 20.67
C ASN A 146 1.23 -9.30 21.35
N GLU A 147 1.38 -9.24 22.64
CA GLU A 147 1.13 -8.12 23.55
C GLU A 147 1.85 -6.80 23.18
N ARG A 148 2.77 -6.84 22.21
CA ARG A 148 3.56 -5.66 21.77
C ARG A 148 2.94 -4.88 20.62
N LYS A 149 1.83 -5.33 20.01
CA LYS A 149 1.18 -4.62 18.90
C LYS A 149 0.01 -3.81 19.41
N THR A 150 -0.05 -2.56 19.01
CA THR A 150 -1.13 -1.62 19.38
C THR A 150 -2.50 -2.06 18.90
N ILE A 151 -2.61 -2.77 17.76
CA ILE A 151 -3.87 -3.32 17.23
C ILE A 151 -3.68 -4.79 16.90
N SER A 152 -4.68 -5.61 17.23
CA SER A 152 -4.73 -7.02 16.90
C SER A 152 -4.62 -7.25 15.39
N GLN A 153 -3.89 -8.28 14.99
CA GLN A 153 -3.81 -8.74 13.61
C GLN A 153 -4.74 -9.93 13.42
N ILE A 154 -5.46 -9.96 12.30
CA ILE A 154 -6.31 -11.09 11.92
C ILE A 154 -5.71 -11.84 10.73
N ILE A 155 -6.12 -13.09 10.54
CA ILE A 155 -5.68 -13.95 9.43
C ILE A 155 -6.22 -13.51 8.07
N TYR A 156 -7.32 -12.76 8.01
CA TYR A 156 -7.93 -12.34 6.75
C TYR A 156 -7.04 -11.39 5.96
N ASN A 157 -6.97 -11.61 4.65
CA ASN A 157 -6.41 -10.69 3.67
C ASN A 157 -7.53 -9.79 3.07
N LYS A 158 -7.18 -8.97 2.08
CA LYS A 158 -8.13 -8.08 1.40
C LYS A 158 -9.28 -8.83 0.72
N ASP A 159 -8.99 -10.01 0.15
CA ASP A 159 -9.98 -10.79 -0.59
C ASP A 159 -10.97 -11.49 0.36
N ASP A 160 -10.47 -11.94 1.52
CA ASP A 160 -11.31 -12.49 2.58
C ASP A 160 -12.23 -11.43 3.17
N ILE A 161 -11.73 -10.21 3.41
CA ILE A 161 -12.53 -9.08 3.88
C ILE A 161 -13.67 -8.77 2.90
N ALA A 162 -13.37 -8.73 1.60
CA ALA A 162 -14.37 -8.48 0.56
C ALA A 162 -15.44 -9.57 0.51
N LYS A 163 -15.06 -10.86 0.65
CA LYS A 163 -15.99 -12.00 0.67
C LYS A 163 -16.95 -11.97 1.86
N HIS A 164 -16.49 -11.48 3.00
CA HIS A 164 -17.29 -11.39 4.23
C HIS A 164 -18.01 -10.04 4.39
N GLU A 165 -18.02 -9.21 3.34
CA GLU A 165 -18.69 -7.91 3.29
C GLU A 165 -18.28 -6.97 4.46
N ASN A 166 -17.06 -7.14 4.98
CA ASN A 166 -16.53 -6.27 5.99
C ASN A 166 -15.97 -4.99 5.39
N PHE A 167 -16.03 -3.91 6.15
CA PHE A 167 -15.56 -2.61 5.71
C PHE A 167 -14.06 -2.44 6.01
N LYS A 168 -13.28 -2.20 4.96
CA LYS A 168 -11.84 -1.98 5.03
C LYS A 168 -11.49 -0.51 4.84
N ILE A 169 -10.53 -0.02 5.63
CA ILE A 169 -9.90 1.29 5.48
C ILE A 169 -8.38 1.08 5.44
N ASP A 170 -7.70 1.75 4.53
CA ASP A 170 -6.25 1.78 4.47
C ASP A 170 -5.70 3.07 5.09
N ILE A 171 -4.95 2.93 6.18
CA ILE A 171 -4.22 4.02 6.83
C ILE A 171 -2.83 4.10 6.19
N LEU A 172 -2.66 5.04 5.27
CA LEU A 172 -1.46 5.16 4.46
C LEU A 172 -0.52 6.23 5.00
N SER A 173 0.78 5.95 4.98
CA SER A 173 1.81 6.95 5.21
C SER A 173 2.11 7.67 3.91
N SER A 174 1.70 8.93 3.81
CA SER A 174 1.94 9.75 2.63
C SER A 174 3.15 10.65 2.80
N ARG A 175 4.15 10.48 1.93
CA ARG A 175 5.32 11.36 1.91
C ARG A 175 4.93 12.78 1.50
N ALA A 176 3.98 12.93 0.56
CA ALA A 176 3.49 14.23 0.13
C ALA A 176 2.84 14.99 1.30
N VAL A 177 1.95 14.33 2.04
CA VAL A 177 1.32 14.94 3.22
C VAL A 177 2.36 15.28 4.29
N SER A 178 3.36 14.40 4.51
CA SER A 178 4.46 14.67 5.45
C SER A 178 5.26 15.91 5.06
N GLN A 179 5.58 16.07 3.78
CA GLN A 179 6.28 17.26 3.25
C GLN A 179 5.44 18.53 3.42
N LEU A 180 4.15 18.47 3.06
CA LEU A 180 3.24 19.60 3.23
C LEU A 180 3.13 20.04 4.68
N VAL A 181 2.90 19.10 5.62
CA VAL A 181 2.84 19.41 7.06
C VAL A 181 4.16 20.00 7.57
N SER A 182 5.29 19.50 7.08
CA SER A 182 6.62 20.03 7.48
C SER A 182 6.87 21.46 7.00
N ILE A 183 6.28 21.85 5.85
CA ILE A 183 6.48 23.18 5.25
C ILE A 183 5.44 24.17 5.78
N CYS A 184 4.16 23.77 5.82
CA CYS A 184 3.02 24.65 6.08
C CYS A 184 2.47 24.54 7.51
N GLY A 185 2.94 23.57 8.32
CA GLY A 185 2.32 23.23 9.60
C GLY A 185 1.04 22.41 9.41
N ASN A 186 0.24 22.30 10.49
CA ASN A 186 -0.96 21.47 10.50
C ASN A 186 -2.18 22.11 9.80
N ASN A 187 -2.15 23.43 9.58
CA ASN A 187 -3.26 24.17 8.95
C ASN A 187 -2.95 24.39 7.47
N ILE A 188 -3.15 23.37 6.65
CA ILE A 188 -2.96 23.45 5.21
C ILE A 188 -4.29 23.88 4.58
N ASP A 189 -4.35 25.06 4.00
CA ASP A 189 -5.46 25.50 3.17
C ASP A 189 -5.14 25.26 1.68
N PHE A 190 -5.79 24.26 1.10
CA PHE A 190 -5.64 23.93 -0.31
C PHE A 190 -6.38 24.92 -1.23
N SER A 191 -7.27 25.77 -0.71
CA SER A 191 -7.98 26.78 -1.49
C SER A 191 -7.04 27.91 -1.96
N ASP A 192 -5.98 28.15 -1.22
CA ASP A 192 -4.99 29.17 -1.51
C ASP A 192 -3.88 28.74 -2.48
N CYS A 193 -3.89 27.49 -2.96
CA CYS A 193 -2.96 27.02 -3.98
C CYS A 193 -3.21 27.72 -5.31
N LYS A 194 -2.53 28.84 -5.52
CA LYS A 194 -2.63 29.66 -6.74
C LYS A 194 -1.69 29.11 -7.82
N TYR A 195 -2.03 29.44 -9.06
CA TYR A 195 -1.12 29.24 -10.19
C TYR A 195 0.18 30.01 -9.94
N ASP A 196 1.31 29.30 -10.07
CA ASP A 196 2.64 29.91 -9.99
C ASP A 196 3.48 29.51 -11.20
N GLU A 197 3.83 30.48 -12.02
CA GLU A 197 4.62 30.28 -13.22
C GLU A 197 6.00 29.64 -12.95
N LYS A 198 6.62 29.96 -11.82
CA LYS A 198 7.93 29.38 -11.44
C LYS A 198 7.83 27.90 -11.20
N THR A 199 6.74 27.44 -10.55
CA THR A 199 6.47 26.03 -10.31
C THR A 199 6.27 25.27 -11.64
N TYR A 200 5.53 25.82 -12.58
CA TYR A 200 5.35 25.20 -13.90
C TYR A 200 6.65 25.16 -14.73
N LYS A 201 7.48 26.20 -14.63
CA LYS A 201 8.84 26.20 -15.23
C LYS A 201 9.71 25.10 -14.62
N LEU A 202 9.64 24.88 -13.31
CA LEU A 202 10.35 23.82 -12.61
C LEU A 202 9.95 22.44 -13.15
N PHE A 203 8.65 22.15 -13.28
CA PHE A 203 8.18 20.89 -13.89
C PHE A 203 8.65 20.76 -15.34
N SER A 204 8.53 21.82 -16.14
CA SER A 204 8.90 21.83 -17.55
C SER A 204 10.40 21.68 -17.81
N SER A 205 11.25 22.03 -16.85
CA SER A 205 12.70 21.80 -16.89
C SER A 205 13.11 20.41 -16.46
N GLY A 206 12.20 19.62 -15.87
CA GLY A 206 12.50 18.33 -15.29
C GLY A 206 13.29 18.36 -13.99
N ASP A 207 13.45 19.54 -13.38
CA ASP A 207 14.17 19.74 -12.12
C ASP A 207 13.23 19.60 -10.91
N ASN A 208 12.53 18.47 -10.88
CA ASN A 208 11.47 18.16 -9.93
C ASN A 208 11.79 16.98 -8.99
N ILE A 209 13.09 16.74 -8.76
CA ILE A 209 13.56 15.79 -7.75
C ILE A 209 13.12 16.25 -6.36
N GLY A 210 12.60 15.33 -5.54
CA GLY A 210 12.07 15.63 -4.21
C GLY A 210 10.58 15.96 -4.18
N ILE A 211 9.95 16.26 -5.34
CA ILE A 211 8.50 16.45 -5.41
C ILE A 211 7.81 15.10 -5.50
N THR A 212 7.11 14.74 -4.44
CA THR A 212 6.40 13.45 -4.36
C THR A 212 5.47 13.25 -5.56
N LEU A 213 5.47 12.05 -6.12
CA LEU A 213 4.81 11.61 -7.36
C LEU A 213 5.42 12.21 -8.65
N GLY A 214 5.98 13.40 -8.63
CA GLY A 214 6.57 14.06 -9.80
C GLY A 214 7.99 13.64 -10.14
N GLU A 215 8.73 13.05 -9.19
CA GLU A 215 10.18 12.80 -9.31
C GLU A 215 10.59 11.53 -10.06
N SER A 216 9.63 10.65 -10.41
CA SER A 216 9.97 9.40 -11.09
C SER A 216 10.55 9.67 -12.49
N PRO A 217 11.49 8.85 -13.02
CA PRO A 217 12.05 9.06 -14.34
C PRO A 217 11.02 9.13 -15.46
N LEU A 218 9.92 8.36 -15.34
CA LEU A 218 8.83 8.37 -16.32
C LEU A 218 8.08 9.71 -16.30
N ILE A 219 7.66 10.16 -15.13
CA ILE A 219 6.92 11.42 -14.97
C ILE A 219 7.78 12.62 -15.35
N ARG A 220 9.06 12.62 -14.99
CA ARG A 220 10.00 13.69 -15.42
C ARG A 220 10.10 13.77 -16.96
N LYS A 221 10.15 12.63 -17.65
CA LYS A 221 10.11 12.59 -19.12
C LYS A 221 8.80 13.13 -19.67
N ALA A 222 7.66 12.84 -19.04
CA ALA A 222 6.36 13.37 -19.40
C ALA A 222 6.33 14.91 -19.25
N PHE A 223 6.80 15.43 -18.12
CA PHE A 223 6.89 16.87 -17.88
C PHE A 223 7.77 17.59 -18.90
N LEU A 224 8.93 17.04 -19.24
CA LEU A 224 9.83 17.61 -20.26
C LEU A 224 9.18 17.66 -21.66
N LYS A 225 8.35 16.67 -22.00
CA LYS A 225 7.67 16.61 -23.31
C LYS A 225 6.42 17.48 -23.36
N ILE A 226 5.56 17.39 -22.34
CA ILE A 226 4.25 18.06 -22.31
C ILE A 226 4.39 19.54 -21.95
N LYS A 227 5.38 19.87 -21.10
CA LYS A 227 5.64 21.22 -20.58
C LYS A 227 4.36 21.80 -19.96
N PRO A 228 3.87 21.23 -18.86
CA PRO A 228 2.58 21.57 -18.26
C PRO A 228 2.47 23.05 -17.93
N LYS A 229 1.32 23.63 -18.21
CA LYS A 229 0.97 25.04 -17.94
C LYS A 229 -0.30 25.19 -17.10
N SER A 230 -0.95 24.06 -16.78
CA SER A 230 -2.17 24.02 -16.01
C SER A 230 -2.22 22.79 -15.11
N ILE A 231 -3.13 22.80 -14.13
CA ILE A 231 -3.41 21.60 -13.29
C ILE A 231 -3.88 20.45 -14.17
N SER A 232 -4.65 20.71 -15.22
CA SER A 232 -5.09 19.67 -16.16
C SER A 232 -3.93 19.02 -16.88
N ASP A 233 -2.92 19.79 -17.30
CA ASP A 233 -1.70 19.23 -17.92
C ASP A 233 -0.90 18.39 -16.93
N LEU A 234 -0.80 18.84 -15.66
CA LEU A 234 -0.16 18.04 -14.61
C LEU A 234 -0.91 16.73 -14.37
N ALA A 235 -2.25 16.77 -14.34
CA ALA A 235 -3.06 15.56 -14.18
C ALA A 235 -2.83 14.56 -15.33
N ILE A 236 -2.73 15.05 -16.59
CA ILE A 236 -2.40 14.21 -17.76
C ILE A 236 -0.99 13.59 -17.62
N CYS A 237 -0.02 14.33 -17.11
CA CYS A 237 1.34 13.80 -16.91
C CYS A 237 1.41 12.72 -15.83
N LEU A 238 0.49 12.76 -14.85
CA LEU A 238 0.46 11.83 -13.70
C LEU A 238 -0.46 10.62 -13.93
N ALA A 239 -1.30 10.64 -14.94
CA ALA A 239 -2.22 9.55 -15.30
C ALA A 239 -1.50 8.44 -16.11
#